data_2b49e938668e2b2bbde38bae87829dfc
#
_entry.id   2b49e938668e2b2bbde38bae87829dfc
#
_cell.length_a   1.000
_cell.length_b   1.000
_cell.length_c   1.000
_cell.angle_alpha   90.00
_cell.angle_beta   90.00
_cell.angle_gamma   90.00
#
_symmetry.space_group_name_H-M   'P 1'
#
loop_
_entity.id
_entity.type
_entity.pdbx_description
1 polymer ?
#
loop_
_entity_poly.entity_id
_entity_poly.type
_entity_poly.pdbx_seq_one_letter_code
_entity_poly.pdbx_strand_id
1 'polypeptide(L)'
;VYNRQSRQNPQRAGSFFTRGLSGRRTADHDDSVELFRFLICLFRSLDPFAMAVDSSSESLSTALAQKIAEKSALVGIIGLGYVGLPLISAFTNAGFRCIGFDVDPEKVRLLKSGQSYIKHISSERVADWIHRGVLDPTSDMTRLAETDALLICVPTPLNASRDPDLQYIESTSESIAAVLRPGQLVVLESTTYPTTTRDVMVPILNRNPSGLVCGKDVFVAFSPEREDPGNPDYTAAGIPKVVGGIDNVSGDLACALYGHSIVKVVRVDNAEIAEACKILENTYRAVNIALVNELKMLFDRMGIDVWKVVDAAKTKPFGFQAFYPGPGLGGHCIPIDPFYLSWLARLQGMNTRFIELAGEINSNMPRYVVGRLAEFLNEQSKPVKGSRICILGMAYKKDVDDPRESPSFELLELLMERGAVLSYSDPHVPRLPKMRHYQHLPQMTSNALTPEFLAAQDCVLIATDHSAFDYNFIVQHSRMVLDTRNATKNVAGGREKIFKA
;
A
#
# COMPACT_ATOMS: atom_id res chain seq x y z
N VAL A 1 33.90 -39.46 19.72
CA VAL A 1 34.14 -40.90 19.90
C VAL A 1 33.44 -41.64 18.78
N TYR A 2 34.23 -42.17 17.88
CA TYR A 2 34.02 -43.29 16.94
C TYR A 2 33.01 -43.10 15.81
N ASN A 3 33.25 -43.48 14.60
CA ASN A 3 34.36 -43.84 13.69
C ASN A 3 33.73 -44.25 12.36
N ARG A 4 34.22 -43.72 11.29
CA ARG A 4 34.75 -44.24 10.01
C ARG A 4 34.24 -45.61 9.50
N GLN A 5 33.97 -45.61 8.24
CA GLN A 5 34.46 -46.41 7.09
C GLN A 5 33.30 -46.80 6.18
N SER A 6 33.35 -46.86 4.94
CA SER A 6 34.20 -46.59 3.76
C SER A 6 33.71 -47.43 2.60
N ARG A 7 33.79 -46.88 1.37
CA ARG A 7 34.00 -47.60 0.09
C ARG A 7 32.82 -48.48 -0.43
N GLN A 8 32.45 -48.54 -1.67
CA GLN A 8 33.13 -48.44 -2.99
C GLN A 8 32.05 -48.42 -4.08
N ASN A 9 32.31 -47.71 -5.20
CA ASN A 9 31.75 -47.91 -6.52
C ASN A 9 32.49 -49.12 -7.20
N PRO A 10 31.96 -49.87 -8.14
CA PRO A 10 32.24 -49.55 -9.54
C PRO A 10 31.19 -49.95 -10.61
N GLN A 11 31.23 -49.19 -11.70
CA GLN A 11 30.99 -49.41 -13.09
C GLN A 11 30.81 -50.86 -13.65
N ARG A 12 29.94 -50.99 -14.67
CA ARG A 12 30.10 -51.62 -16.01
C ARG A 12 28.71 -51.72 -16.65
N ALA A 13 28.39 -51.08 -17.76
CA ALA A 13 28.76 -51.38 -19.17
C ALA A 13 28.25 -52.74 -19.69
N GLY A 14 27.44 -52.71 -20.75
CA GLY A 14 27.05 -53.91 -21.51
C GLY A 14 25.99 -53.57 -22.57
N SER A 15 26.47 -53.32 -23.79
CA SER A 15 25.78 -53.24 -25.08
C SER A 15 25.35 -54.59 -25.62
N PHE A 16 24.60 -54.56 -26.73
CA PHE A 16 24.26 -55.59 -27.73
C PHE A 16 22.74 -55.90 -27.72
N PHE A 17 21.99 -55.91 -28.82
CA PHE A 17 22.23 -56.35 -30.21
C PHE A 17 21.10 -55.83 -31.12
N THR A 18 21.45 -55.48 -32.34
CA THR A 18 20.64 -55.26 -33.53
C THR A 18 20.19 -56.52 -34.18
N ARG A 19 18.99 -56.50 -34.76
CA ARG A 19 18.57 -57.25 -36.05
C ARG A 19 17.08 -56.86 -36.17
N GLY A 20 16.57 -56.23 -37.19
CA GLY A 20 16.75 -56.43 -38.63
C GLY A 20 15.71 -57.40 -39.21
N LEU A 21 14.62 -56.88 -39.81
CA LEU A 21 13.97 -57.53 -40.92
C LEU A 21 13.09 -56.53 -41.69
N SER A 22 13.38 -56.51 -42.96
CA SER A 22 12.76 -55.82 -44.08
C SER A 22 11.37 -56.32 -44.42
N GLY A 23 10.45 -55.49 -44.85
CA GLY A 23 9.20 -55.87 -45.48
C GLY A 23 8.50 -54.65 -46.08
N ARG A 24 8.73 -54.45 -47.37
CA ARG A 24 7.99 -53.46 -48.20
C ARG A 24 6.51 -53.86 -48.30
N ARG A 25 5.62 -52.85 -48.16
CA ARG A 25 4.46 -52.70 -49.05
C ARG A 25 4.02 -51.25 -49.06
N THR A 26 3.99 -50.70 -50.24
CA THR A 26 3.39 -49.47 -50.73
C THR A 26 1.87 -49.58 -50.68
N ALA A 27 1.19 -48.59 -50.08
CA ALA A 27 -0.16 -48.21 -50.52
C ALA A 27 -0.58 -46.94 -49.78
N ASP A 28 -0.97 -45.94 -50.51
CA ASP A 28 -1.92 -44.91 -50.37
C ASP A 28 -1.63 -43.75 -49.37
N HIS A 29 -1.03 -42.75 -50.00
CA HIS A 29 -0.74 -41.44 -49.40
C HIS A 29 -1.81 -40.38 -49.79
N ASP A 30 -3.02 -40.77 -50.20
CA ASP A 30 -4.01 -39.82 -50.73
C ASP A 30 -5.25 -39.64 -49.84
N ASP A 31 -5.61 -40.61 -49.00
CA ASP A 31 -6.81 -40.50 -48.15
C ASP A 31 -6.67 -39.65 -46.91
N SER A 32 -5.45 -39.45 -46.44
CA SER A 32 -5.23 -38.60 -45.22
C SER A 32 -5.25 -37.11 -45.53
N VAL A 33 -4.97 -36.70 -46.75
CA VAL A 33 -5.01 -35.28 -47.18
C VAL A 33 -6.44 -34.82 -47.49
N GLU A 34 -7.26 -35.73 -48.03
CA GLU A 34 -8.69 -35.43 -48.25
C GLU A 34 -9.48 -35.36 -46.93
N LEU A 35 -9.18 -36.23 -45.98
CA LEU A 35 -9.79 -36.19 -44.64
C LEU A 35 -9.40 -34.90 -43.86
N PHE A 36 -8.14 -34.47 -44.05
CA PHE A 36 -7.66 -33.22 -43.42
C PHE A 36 -8.26 -31.96 -44.09
N ARG A 37 -8.50 -31.99 -45.40
CA ARG A 37 -9.21 -30.92 -46.11
C ARG A 37 -10.69 -30.89 -45.79
N PHE A 38 -11.32 -32.04 -45.57
CA PHE A 38 -12.74 -32.11 -45.17
C PHE A 38 -12.94 -31.60 -43.71
N LEU A 39 -12.02 -31.92 -42.80
CA LEU A 39 -12.00 -31.39 -41.44
C LEU A 39 -11.74 -29.88 -41.41
N ILE A 40 -10.86 -29.33 -42.25
CA ILE A 40 -10.63 -27.88 -42.35
C ILE A 40 -11.82 -27.14 -42.96
N CYS A 41 -12.56 -27.74 -43.88
CA CYS A 41 -13.80 -27.18 -44.41
C CYS A 41 -14.96 -27.23 -43.39
N LEU A 42 -15.05 -28.31 -42.57
CA LEU A 42 -16.05 -28.37 -41.48
C LEU A 42 -15.77 -27.38 -40.34
N PHE A 43 -14.50 -27.09 -40.05
CA PHE A 43 -14.14 -26.06 -39.07
C PHE A 43 -14.25 -24.63 -39.59
N ARG A 44 -14.34 -24.39 -40.90
CA ARG A 44 -14.60 -23.09 -41.51
C ARG A 44 -16.09 -22.73 -41.64
N SER A 45 -16.98 -23.69 -41.39
CA SER A 45 -18.45 -23.43 -41.41
C SER A 45 -19.10 -23.40 -40.02
N LEU A 46 -18.30 -23.47 -38.94
CA LEU A 46 -18.74 -23.33 -37.55
C LEU A 46 -18.04 -22.15 -36.87
N ASP A 47 -18.14 -20.98 -37.47
CA ASP A 47 -17.90 -19.73 -36.77
C ASP A 47 -19.19 -18.87 -36.84
N PRO A 48 -20.23 -19.21 -36.07
CA PRO A 48 -21.27 -18.28 -35.73
C PRO A 48 -21.22 -17.92 -34.23
N PHE A 49 -20.02 -17.77 -33.66
CA PHE A 49 -19.79 -17.02 -32.42
C PHE A 49 -18.87 -15.82 -32.70
N ALA A 50 -19.13 -15.09 -33.79
CA ALA A 50 -19.00 -13.66 -33.73
C ALA A 50 -20.06 -13.24 -32.72
N MET A 51 -19.65 -13.02 -31.44
CA MET A 51 -20.49 -12.31 -30.47
C MET A 51 -20.94 -11.06 -31.21
N ALA A 52 -22.22 -10.93 -31.48
CA ALA A 52 -22.81 -9.68 -31.89
C ALA A 52 -22.48 -8.70 -30.77
N VAL A 53 -21.53 -7.82 -31.02
CA VAL A 53 -21.25 -6.68 -30.12
C VAL A 53 -22.59 -5.95 -30.07
N ASP A 54 -23.18 -5.93 -28.88
CA ASP A 54 -24.48 -5.32 -28.69
C ASP A 54 -24.33 -3.83 -29.01
N SER A 55 -24.97 -3.37 -30.08
CA SER A 55 -24.89 -2.00 -30.59
C SER A 55 -25.20 -0.94 -29.52
N SER A 56 -25.91 -1.32 -28.47
CA SER A 56 -26.21 -0.48 -27.31
C SER A 56 -24.96 -0.24 -26.41
N SER A 57 -24.17 -1.27 -26.14
CA SER A 57 -22.95 -1.16 -25.35
C SER A 57 -21.86 -0.33 -26.06
N GLU A 58 -21.71 -0.52 -27.37
CA GLU A 58 -20.78 0.26 -28.19
C GLU A 58 -21.16 1.75 -28.22
N SER A 59 -22.46 2.07 -28.25
CA SER A 59 -22.93 3.46 -28.19
C SER A 59 -22.68 4.10 -26.81
N LEU A 60 -22.84 3.35 -25.70
CA LEU A 60 -22.54 3.84 -24.33
C LEU A 60 -21.07 4.10 -24.09
N SER A 61 -20.22 3.17 -24.50
CA SER A 61 -18.75 3.32 -24.37
C SER A 61 -18.23 4.50 -25.21
N THR A 62 -18.71 4.63 -26.44
CA THR A 62 -18.34 5.75 -27.32
C THR A 62 -18.79 7.10 -26.75
N ALA A 63 -20.00 7.19 -26.21
CA ALA A 63 -20.51 8.41 -25.59
C ALA A 63 -19.69 8.80 -24.35
N LEU A 64 -19.30 7.84 -23.50
CA LEU A 64 -18.45 8.10 -22.35
C LEU A 64 -17.03 8.51 -22.80
N ALA A 65 -16.45 7.80 -23.78
CA ALA A 65 -15.12 8.12 -24.33
C ALA A 65 -15.09 9.56 -24.89
N GLN A 66 -16.14 10.00 -25.57
CA GLN A 66 -16.25 11.36 -26.05
C GLN A 66 -16.29 12.36 -24.90
N LYS A 67 -17.13 12.16 -23.87
CA LYS A 67 -17.18 13.02 -22.68
C LYS A 67 -15.81 13.12 -21.98
N ILE A 68 -15.07 12.00 -21.89
CA ILE A 68 -13.74 11.97 -21.33
C ILE A 68 -12.77 12.81 -22.19
N ALA A 69 -12.77 12.60 -23.51
CA ALA A 69 -11.91 13.34 -24.44
C ALA A 69 -12.17 14.86 -24.42
N GLU A 70 -13.45 15.26 -24.33
CA GLU A 70 -13.88 16.65 -24.22
C GLU A 70 -13.74 17.22 -22.81
N LYS A 71 -13.39 16.40 -21.80
CA LYS A 71 -13.33 16.73 -20.37
C LYS A 71 -14.67 17.22 -19.80
N SER A 72 -15.75 16.86 -20.45
CA SER A 72 -17.13 17.14 -20.02
C SER A 72 -17.67 16.07 -19.06
N ALA A 73 -16.99 14.93 -18.93
CA ALA A 73 -17.34 13.90 -17.96
C ALA A 73 -17.27 14.43 -16.53
N LEU A 74 -18.31 14.18 -15.74
CA LEU A 74 -18.39 14.52 -14.33
C LEU A 74 -17.83 13.38 -13.48
N VAL A 75 -16.76 13.65 -12.73
CA VAL A 75 -16.04 12.64 -11.95
C VAL A 75 -16.51 12.66 -10.50
N GLY A 76 -17.06 11.55 -10.01
CA GLY A 76 -17.43 11.33 -8.62
C GLY A 76 -16.27 10.65 -7.86
N ILE A 77 -15.84 11.21 -6.73
CA ILE A 77 -14.79 10.63 -5.90
C ILE A 77 -15.37 10.35 -4.52
N ILE A 78 -15.38 9.07 -4.12
CA ILE A 78 -16.01 8.58 -2.89
C ILE A 78 -14.91 8.29 -1.87
N GLY A 79 -14.96 8.98 -0.73
CA GLY A 79 -13.93 8.97 0.29
C GLY A 79 -12.95 10.14 0.10
N LEU A 80 -13.15 11.22 0.87
CA LEU A 80 -12.37 12.47 0.77
C LEU A 80 -11.21 12.46 1.77
N GLY A 81 -10.44 11.38 1.75
CA GLY A 81 -9.24 11.18 2.55
C GLY A 81 -7.94 11.53 1.82
N TYR A 82 -6.86 10.89 2.29
CA TYR A 82 -5.49 11.04 1.76
C TYR A 82 -5.32 10.54 0.31
N VAL A 83 -6.28 9.78 -0.22
CA VAL A 83 -6.33 9.31 -1.62
C VAL A 83 -7.27 10.20 -2.44
N GLY A 84 -8.50 10.41 -1.96
CA GLY A 84 -9.53 11.10 -2.75
C GLY A 84 -9.23 12.58 -3.01
N LEU A 85 -8.71 13.34 -2.03
CA LEU A 85 -8.40 14.75 -2.24
C LEU A 85 -7.24 14.99 -3.23
N PRO A 86 -6.13 14.23 -3.20
CA PRO A 86 -5.13 14.27 -4.28
C PRO A 86 -5.67 13.93 -5.66
N LEU A 87 -6.58 12.96 -5.77
CA LEU A 87 -7.23 12.63 -7.05
C LEU A 87 -8.13 13.78 -7.53
N ILE A 88 -8.91 14.40 -6.65
CA ILE A 88 -9.65 15.63 -6.98
C ILE A 88 -8.71 16.70 -7.53
N SER A 89 -7.55 16.88 -6.87
CA SER A 89 -6.54 17.81 -7.35
C SER A 89 -6.04 17.48 -8.76
N ALA A 90 -5.76 16.20 -9.04
CA ALA A 90 -5.29 15.75 -10.34
C ALA A 90 -6.35 15.98 -11.44
N PHE A 91 -7.61 15.60 -11.20
CA PHE A 91 -8.70 15.76 -12.17
C PHE A 91 -9.09 17.22 -12.40
N THR A 92 -9.19 18.02 -11.33
CA THR A 92 -9.55 19.45 -11.47
C THR A 92 -8.43 20.25 -12.19
N ASN A 93 -7.16 19.89 -11.98
CA ASN A 93 -6.03 20.45 -12.73
C ASN A 93 -6.06 20.04 -14.22
N ALA A 94 -6.54 18.83 -14.50
CA ALA A 94 -6.72 18.33 -15.86
C ALA A 94 -7.94 18.97 -16.58
N GLY A 95 -8.80 19.70 -15.85
CA GLY A 95 -9.95 20.41 -16.39
C GLY A 95 -11.30 19.72 -16.21
N PHE A 96 -11.35 18.63 -15.43
CA PHE A 96 -12.62 17.96 -15.10
C PHE A 96 -13.31 18.66 -13.92
N ARG A 97 -14.64 18.53 -13.89
CA ARG A 97 -15.44 18.83 -12.70
C ARG A 97 -15.59 17.59 -11.84
N CYS A 98 -15.58 17.78 -10.52
CA CYS A 98 -15.69 16.68 -9.56
C CYS A 98 -16.84 16.88 -8.57
N ILE A 99 -17.52 15.79 -8.21
CA ILE A 99 -18.34 15.71 -7.00
C ILE A 99 -17.56 14.86 -6.00
N GLY A 100 -17.31 15.40 -4.81
CA GLY A 100 -16.64 14.68 -3.74
C GLY A 100 -17.66 14.13 -2.75
N PHE A 101 -17.65 12.83 -2.50
CA PHE A 101 -18.57 12.14 -1.59
C PHE A 101 -17.85 11.68 -0.34
N ASP A 102 -18.34 12.03 0.85
CA ASP A 102 -17.88 11.48 2.12
C ASP A 102 -19.05 11.35 3.10
N VAL A 103 -19.07 10.26 3.86
CA VAL A 103 -20.09 10.01 4.88
C VAL A 103 -19.92 10.88 6.12
N ASP A 104 -18.73 11.47 6.31
CA ASP A 104 -18.43 12.39 7.41
C ASP A 104 -18.90 13.82 7.05
N PRO A 105 -20.01 14.31 7.68
CA PRO A 105 -20.56 15.62 7.37
C PRO A 105 -19.61 16.75 7.74
N GLU A 106 -18.69 16.55 8.70
CA GLU A 106 -17.73 17.57 9.10
C GLU A 106 -16.66 17.79 8.02
N LYS A 107 -16.17 16.74 7.37
CA LYS A 107 -15.27 16.88 6.23
C LYS A 107 -15.93 17.63 5.09
N VAL A 108 -17.19 17.27 4.76
CA VAL A 108 -17.98 17.96 3.72
C VAL A 108 -18.15 19.42 4.06
N ARG A 109 -18.49 19.75 5.32
CA ARG A 109 -18.65 21.14 5.80
C ARG A 109 -17.36 21.95 5.65
N LEU A 110 -16.23 21.39 6.06
CA LEU A 110 -14.92 22.04 5.96
C LEU A 110 -14.58 22.34 4.50
N LEU A 111 -14.70 21.36 3.62
CA LEU A 111 -14.40 21.55 2.20
C LEU A 111 -15.32 22.59 1.57
N LYS A 112 -16.64 22.59 1.86
CA LYS A 112 -17.57 23.61 1.39
C LYS A 112 -17.19 25.01 1.86
N SER A 113 -16.57 25.14 3.03
CA SER A 113 -16.08 26.43 3.53
C SER A 113 -14.68 26.80 3.02
N GLY A 114 -14.11 26.02 2.08
CA GLY A 114 -12.78 26.26 1.53
C GLY A 114 -11.65 25.86 2.47
N GLN A 115 -11.91 25.04 3.50
CA GLN A 115 -10.91 24.61 4.47
C GLN A 115 -10.44 23.19 4.21
N SER A 116 -9.13 22.96 4.27
CA SER A 116 -8.53 21.65 4.23
C SER A 116 -8.30 21.11 5.64
N TYR A 117 -8.43 19.80 5.78
CA TYR A 117 -8.04 19.02 6.97
C TYR A 117 -6.83 18.11 6.70
N ILE A 118 -6.21 18.23 5.53
CA ILE A 118 -5.03 17.45 5.11
C ILE A 118 -3.91 18.43 4.76
N LYS A 119 -2.75 18.33 5.43
CA LYS A 119 -1.66 19.31 5.31
C LYS A 119 -1.09 19.47 3.89
N HIS A 120 -0.99 18.38 3.13
CA HIS A 120 -0.43 18.43 1.76
C HIS A 120 -1.41 18.98 0.71
N ILE A 121 -2.66 19.27 1.09
CA ILE A 121 -3.62 20.03 0.29
C ILE A 121 -3.92 21.30 1.08
N SER A 122 -3.50 22.47 0.58
CA SER A 122 -3.71 23.71 1.31
C SER A 122 -5.17 24.18 1.25
N SER A 123 -5.59 24.97 2.26
CA SER A 123 -6.94 25.56 2.31
C SER A 123 -7.17 26.53 1.13
N GLU A 124 -6.15 27.26 0.69
CA GLU A 124 -6.21 28.14 -0.48
C GLU A 124 -6.58 27.36 -1.74
N ARG A 125 -6.03 26.14 -1.88
CA ARG A 125 -6.33 25.27 -3.00
C ARG A 125 -7.76 24.75 -2.96
N VAL A 126 -8.26 24.34 -1.80
CA VAL A 126 -9.65 23.94 -1.61
C VAL A 126 -10.59 25.10 -1.90
N ALA A 127 -10.29 26.30 -1.38
CA ALA A 127 -11.07 27.50 -1.63
C ALA A 127 -11.12 27.88 -3.14
N ASP A 128 -10.00 27.71 -3.87
CA ASP A 128 -9.97 27.91 -5.33
C ASP A 128 -10.90 26.91 -6.06
N TRP A 129 -10.88 25.63 -5.68
CA TRP A 129 -11.78 24.62 -6.30
C TRP A 129 -13.25 24.97 -6.10
N ILE A 130 -13.62 25.37 -4.87
CA ILE A 130 -15.01 25.76 -4.55
C ILE A 130 -15.41 27.03 -5.31
N HIS A 131 -14.55 28.07 -5.30
CA HIS A 131 -14.81 29.33 -5.99
C HIS A 131 -14.97 29.15 -7.51
N ARG A 132 -14.17 28.29 -8.13
CA ARG A 132 -14.24 27.95 -9.55
C ARG A 132 -15.42 27.00 -9.88
N GLY A 133 -16.09 26.45 -8.89
CA GLY A 133 -17.17 25.48 -9.08
C GLY A 133 -16.72 24.15 -9.72
N VAL A 134 -15.43 23.80 -9.55
CA VAL A 134 -14.87 22.55 -10.08
C VAL A 134 -14.94 21.40 -9.09
N LEU A 135 -15.20 21.68 -7.80
CA LEU A 135 -15.45 20.69 -6.76
C LEU A 135 -16.77 21.01 -6.04
N ASP A 136 -17.64 20.00 -5.91
CA ASP A 136 -18.87 20.05 -5.15
C ASP A 136 -18.88 18.92 -4.08
N PRO A 137 -18.47 19.19 -2.82
CA PRO A 137 -18.47 18.18 -1.77
C PRO A 137 -19.89 17.90 -1.26
N THR A 138 -20.25 16.62 -1.06
CA THR A 138 -21.57 16.23 -0.55
C THR A 138 -21.52 14.94 0.28
N SER A 139 -22.49 14.77 1.20
CA SER A 139 -22.79 13.51 1.85
C SER A 139 -24.05 12.81 1.29
N ASP A 140 -24.69 13.41 0.29
CA ASP A 140 -25.84 12.84 -0.37
C ASP A 140 -25.42 11.85 -1.45
N MET A 141 -25.50 10.56 -1.13
CA MET A 141 -25.14 9.47 -2.04
C MET A 141 -26.10 9.27 -3.20
N THR A 142 -27.30 9.87 -3.18
CA THR A 142 -28.23 9.80 -4.33
C THR A 142 -27.66 10.54 -5.53
N ARG A 143 -26.80 11.52 -5.32
CA ARG A 143 -26.11 12.29 -6.37
C ARG A 143 -25.01 11.51 -7.12
N LEU A 144 -24.71 10.27 -6.72
CA LEU A 144 -23.84 9.36 -7.51
C LEU A 144 -24.41 9.14 -8.92
N ALA A 145 -25.73 9.21 -9.07
CA ALA A 145 -26.39 9.16 -10.38
C ALA A 145 -26.00 10.31 -11.32
N GLU A 146 -25.53 11.46 -10.83
CA GLU A 146 -25.16 12.60 -11.66
C GLU A 146 -23.82 12.38 -12.39
N THR A 147 -22.96 11.52 -11.87
CA THR A 147 -21.56 11.35 -12.33
C THR A 147 -21.45 10.41 -13.53
N ASP A 148 -20.43 10.62 -14.36
CA ASP A 148 -20.10 9.75 -15.49
C ASP A 148 -19.04 8.71 -15.13
N ALA A 149 -18.15 9.04 -14.20
CA ALA A 149 -17.15 8.15 -13.64
C ALA A 149 -17.15 8.24 -12.11
N LEU A 150 -17.07 7.10 -11.43
CA LEU A 150 -17.07 6.96 -9.98
C LEU A 150 -15.78 6.29 -9.54
N LEU A 151 -15.02 6.96 -8.67
CA LEU A 151 -13.75 6.45 -8.12
C LEU A 151 -13.94 6.16 -6.63
N ILE A 152 -13.73 4.90 -6.22
CA ILE A 152 -13.95 4.44 -4.85
C ILE A 152 -12.63 4.48 -4.09
N CYS A 153 -12.50 5.41 -3.14
CA CYS A 153 -11.30 5.68 -2.34
C CYS A 153 -11.58 5.49 -0.83
N VAL A 154 -12.34 4.47 -0.47
CA VAL A 154 -12.74 4.19 0.90
C VAL A 154 -11.68 3.37 1.65
N PRO A 155 -11.65 3.40 3.01
CA PRO A 155 -10.73 2.60 3.79
C PRO A 155 -10.95 1.10 3.62
N THR A 156 -9.86 0.33 3.72
CA THR A 156 -9.86 -1.14 3.70
C THR A 156 -8.99 -1.66 4.84
N PRO A 157 -9.48 -1.61 6.10
CA PRO A 157 -8.72 -2.07 7.25
C PRO A 157 -8.72 -3.61 7.35
N LEU A 158 -7.90 -4.13 8.26
CA LEU A 158 -8.04 -5.49 8.76
C LEU A 158 -8.94 -5.52 9.99
N ASN A 159 -9.67 -6.63 10.16
CA ASN A 159 -10.39 -6.91 11.40
C ASN A 159 -9.42 -7.40 12.51
N ALA A 160 -9.96 -7.72 13.70
CA ALA A 160 -9.16 -8.20 14.83
C ALA A 160 -8.43 -9.54 14.55
N SER A 161 -8.93 -10.35 13.61
CA SER A 161 -8.31 -11.61 13.18
C SER A 161 -7.29 -11.43 12.05
N ARG A 162 -7.02 -10.17 11.66
CA ARG A 162 -6.19 -9.79 10.49
C ARG A 162 -6.75 -10.29 9.16
N ASP A 163 -8.07 -10.45 9.05
CA ASP A 163 -8.74 -10.71 7.78
C ASP A 163 -9.18 -9.38 7.13
N PRO A 164 -9.29 -9.31 5.80
CA PRO A 164 -9.78 -8.12 5.10
C PRO A 164 -11.17 -7.70 5.56
N ASP A 165 -11.35 -6.43 5.90
CA ASP A 165 -12.64 -5.83 6.19
C ASP A 165 -13.12 -5.03 4.97
N LEU A 166 -14.00 -5.62 4.17
CA LEU A 166 -14.51 -5.04 2.93
C LEU A 166 -15.81 -4.27 3.11
N GLN A 167 -16.34 -4.12 4.33
CA GLN A 167 -17.65 -3.50 4.57
C GLN A 167 -17.80 -2.10 3.93
N TYR A 168 -16.70 -1.32 3.85
CA TYR A 168 -16.73 0.00 3.23
C TYR A 168 -16.84 -0.09 1.70
N ILE A 169 -16.17 -1.06 1.07
CA ILE A 169 -16.29 -1.32 -0.37
C ILE A 169 -17.71 -1.83 -0.67
N GLU A 170 -18.20 -2.78 0.11
CA GLU A 170 -19.51 -3.38 -0.05
C GLU A 170 -20.63 -2.33 0.08
N SER A 171 -20.64 -1.56 1.17
CA SER A 171 -21.65 -0.51 1.40
C SER A 171 -21.59 0.61 0.37
N THR A 172 -20.39 0.97 -0.10
CA THR A 172 -20.23 1.94 -1.19
C THR A 172 -20.77 1.37 -2.50
N SER A 173 -20.46 0.12 -2.80
CA SER A 173 -20.96 -0.57 -4.01
C SER A 173 -22.49 -0.70 -3.98
N GLU A 174 -23.11 -0.96 -2.82
CA GLU A 174 -24.56 -0.97 -2.64
C GLU A 174 -25.17 0.42 -2.87
N SER A 175 -24.53 1.49 -2.36
CA SER A 175 -24.95 2.86 -2.58
C SER A 175 -24.90 3.25 -4.05
N ILE A 176 -23.87 2.82 -4.78
CA ILE A 176 -23.75 3.02 -6.22
C ILE A 176 -24.83 2.21 -6.95
N ALA A 177 -24.98 0.92 -6.62
CA ALA A 177 -25.96 0.04 -7.26
C ALA A 177 -27.38 0.60 -7.18
N ALA A 178 -27.76 1.21 -6.05
CA ALA A 178 -29.09 1.79 -5.85
C ALA A 178 -29.46 2.89 -6.84
N VAL A 179 -28.47 3.60 -7.40
CA VAL A 179 -28.66 4.76 -8.30
C VAL A 179 -27.90 4.64 -9.63
N LEU A 180 -27.42 3.44 -9.93
CA LEU A 180 -26.60 3.15 -11.11
C LEU A 180 -27.36 3.46 -12.41
N ARG A 181 -26.68 4.08 -13.36
CA ARG A 181 -27.25 4.39 -14.69
C ARG A 181 -26.37 3.87 -15.83
N PRO A 182 -26.96 3.64 -17.01
CA PRO A 182 -26.21 3.17 -18.17
C PRO A 182 -25.03 4.10 -18.53
N GLY A 183 -23.92 3.52 -18.96
CA GLY A 183 -22.75 4.24 -19.45
C GLY A 183 -21.83 4.78 -18.35
N GLN A 184 -22.10 4.53 -17.07
CA GLN A 184 -21.18 4.93 -16.00
C GLN A 184 -19.94 4.03 -15.95
N LEU A 185 -18.78 4.63 -15.61
CA LEU A 185 -17.55 3.93 -15.28
C LEU A 185 -17.37 3.91 -13.75
N VAL A 186 -17.20 2.73 -13.17
CA VAL A 186 -16.92 2.55 -11.73
C VAL A 186 -15.51 2.01 -11.59
N VAL A 187 -14.63 2.72 -10.87
CA VAL A 187 -13.25 2.32 -10.64
C VAL A 187 -13.01 2.14 -9.16
N LEU A 188 -12.52 0.97 -8.76
CA LEU A 188 -12.04 0.74 -7.40
C LEU A 188 -10.58 1.18 -7.29
N GLU A 189 -10.31 2.14 -6.41
CA GLU A 189 -8.96 2.65 -6.07
C GLU A 189 -8.46 2.10 -4.74
N SER A 190 -9.40 1.72 -3.86
CA SER A 190 -9.07 1.18 -2.54
C SER A 190 -8.22 -0.07 -2.66
N THR A 191 -7.13 -0.15 -1.88
CA THR A 191 -6.27 -1.34 -1.86
C THR A 191 -7.03 -2.55 -1.33
N THR A 192 -6.95 -3.68 -2.05
CA THR A 192 -7.63 -4.91 -1.69
C THR A 192 -6.89 -6.12 -2.26
N TYR A 193 -7.35 -7.35 -1.97
CA TYR A 193 -6.78 -8.57 -2.54
C TYR A 193 -7.22 -8.79 -3.99
N PRO A 194 -6.40 -9.48 -4.81
CA PRO A 194 -6.76 -9.84 -6.17
C PRO A 194 -8.12 -10.56 -6.24
N THR A 195 -8.92 -10.20 -7.21
CA THR A 195 -10.29 -10.65 -7.49
C THR A 195 -11.42 -9.89 -6.79
N THR A 196 -11.14 -8.97 -5.88
CA THR A 196 -12.20 -8.22 -5.16
C THR A 196 -13.12 -7.46 -6.11
N THR A 197 -12.56 -6.82 -7.14
CA THR A 197 -13.37 -6.10 -8.14
C THR A 197 -14.36 -7.04 -8.81
N ARG A 198 -13.92 -8.21 -9.26
CA ARG A 198 -14.74 -9.20 -9.97
C ARG A 198 -15.68 -9.96 -9.04
N ASP A 199 -15.19 -10.43 -7.88
CA ASP A 199 -15.90 -11.41 -7.06
C ASP A 199 -16.74 -10.75 -5.95
N VAL A 200 -16.48 -9.49 -5.60
CA VAL A 200 -17.20 -8.74 -4.57
C VAL A 200 -17.97 -7.56 -5.18
N MET A 201 -17.27 -6.61 -5.81
CA MET A 201 -17.90 -5.37 -6.29
C MET A 201 -18.86 -5.61 -7.44
N VAL A 202 -18.48 -6.32 -8.48
CA VAL A 202 -19.34 -6.58 -9.67
C VAL A 202 -20.64 -7.29 -9.30
N PRO A 203 -20.67 -8.36 -8.48
CA PRO A 203 -21.91 -8.98 -8.04
C PRO A 203 -22.86 -8.04 -7.29
N ILE A 204 -22.33 -7.09 -6.50
CA ILE A 204 -23.15 -6.08 -5.81
C ILE A 204 -23.73 -5.09 -6.81
N LEU A 205 -22.91 -4.55 -7.70
CA LEU A 205 -23.36 -3.62 -8.75
C LEU A 205 -24.43 -4.24 -9.65
N ASN A 206 -24.33 -5.53 -9.96
CA ASN A 206 -25.32 -6.25 -10.78
C ASN A 206 -26.67 -6.50 -10.07
N ARG A 207 -26.78 -6.20 -8.76
CA ARG A 207 -28.06 -6.23 -8.03
C ARG A 207 -28.85 -4.92 -8.17
N ASN A 208 -28.40 -4.00 -9.02
CA ASN A 208 -29.08 -2.72 -9.23
C ASN A 208 -30.55 -2.90 -9.67
N PRO A 209 -31.46 -1.99 -9.24
CA PRO A 209 -32.88 -2.11 -9.51
C PRO A 209 -33.27 -1.94 -11.00
N SER A 210 -32.37 -1.37 -11.81
CA SER A 210 -32.56 -1.13 -13.24
C SER A 210 -32.16 -2.34 -14.12
N GLY A 211 -31.63 -3.42 -13.54
CA GLY A 211 -31.21 -4.62 -14.25
C GLY A 211 -29.97 -4.43 -15.16
N LEU A 212 -29.16 -3.41 -14.90
CA LEU A 212 -27.92 -3.13 -15.65
C LEU A 212 -26.86 -4.17 -15.36
N VAL A 213 -26.06 -4.52 -16.35
CA VAL A 213 -25.02 -5.55 -16.29
C VAL A 213 -23.65 -4.91 -16.47
N CYS A 214 -22.75 -5.17 -15.50
CA CYS A 214 -21.36 -4.76 -15.60
C CYS A 214 -20.66 -5.45 -16.78
N GLY A 215 -19.86 -4.70 -17.54
CA GLY A 215 -19.22 -5.14 -18.78
C GLY A 215 -20.09 -4.95 -20.03
N LYS A 216 -21.36 -4.62 -19.86
CA LYS A 216 -22.30 -4.34 -20.96
C LYS A 216 -22.88 -2.93 -20.87
N ASP A 217 -23.60 -2.65 -19.79
CA ASP A 217 -24.31 -1.39 -19.59
C ASP A 217 -23.53 -0.42 -18.72
N VAL A 218 -22.62 -0.94 -17.90
CA VAL A 218 -21.75 -0.23 -16.94
C VAL A 218 -20.34 -0.77 -17.06
N PHE A 219 -19.38 0.13 -17.02
CA PHE A 219 -17.95 -0.21 -17.14
C PHE A 219 -17.30 -0.27 -15.76
N VAL A 220 -16.43 -1.27 -15.54
CA VAL A 220 -15.81 -1.48 -14.22
C VAL A 220 -14.32 -1.73 -14.37
N ALA A 221 -13.54 -1.03 -13.55
CA ALA A 221 -12.09 -1.16 -13.56
C ALA A 221 -11.51 -1.10 -12.14
N PHE A 222 -10.24 -1.46 -12.02
CA PHE A 222 -9.41 -1.28 -10.84
C PHE A 222 -8.18 -0.44 -11.18
N SER A 223 -7.82 0.46 -10.30
CA SER A 223 -6.59 1.24 -10.43
C SER A 223 -6.04 1.59 -9.05
N PRO A 224 -4.96 0.96 -8.57
CA PRO A 224 -4.44 1.20 -7.24
C PRO A 224 -3.87 2.60 -7.07
N GLU A 225 -4.07 3.20 -5.89
CA GLU A 225 -3.33 4.38 -5.51
C GLU A 225 -1.88 4.00 -5.16
N ARG A 226 -0.93 4.77 -5.67
CA ARG A 226 0.52 4.54 -5.52
C ARG A 226 1.25 5.73 -4.91
N GLU A 227 0.53 6.73 -4.43
CA GLU A 227 1.10 7.91 -3.79
C GLU A 227 1.85 7.54 -2.49
N ASP A 228 2.94 8.23 -2.24
CA ASP A 228 3.69 8.19 -0.98
C ASP A 228 3.50 9.55 -0.26
N PRO A 229 2.51 9.68 0.63
CA PRO A 229 2.19 10.95 1.27
C PRO A 229 3.41 11.60 1.93
N GLY A 230 3.60 12.90 1.67
CA GLY A 230 4.74 13.66 2.17
C GLY A 230 6.05 13.42 1.43
N ASN A 231 6.06 12.70 0.31
CA ASN A 231 7.22 12.58 -0.56
C ASN A 231 7.42 13.90 -1.34
N PRO A 232 8.58 14.57 -1.23
CA PRO A 232 8.81 15.84 -1.93
C PRO A 232 9.08 15.65 -3.42
N ASP A 233 9.52 14.47 -3.85
CA ASP A 233 9.99 14.20 -5.22
C ASP A 233 8.86 13.72 -6.14
N TYR A 234 7.77 13.20 -5.58
CA TYR A 234 6.68 12.60 -6.34
C TYR A 234 5.30 13.07 -5.86
N THR A 235 4.45 13.47 -6.80
CA THR A 235 3.04 13.79 -6.58
C THR A 235 2.17 12.70 -7.21
N ALA A 236 0.91 12.59 -6.82
CA ALA A 236 -0.05 11.63 -7.39
C ALA A 236 -0.05 11.66 -8.93
N ALA A 237 -0.05 12.84 -9.53
CA ALA A 237 -0.03 13.01 -10.98
C ALA A 237 1.30 12.58 -11.63
N GLY A 238 2.42 12.62 -10.90
CA GLY A 238 3.77 12.28 -11.38
C GLY A 238 4.11 10.80 -11.30
N ILE A 239 3.29 9.98 -10.63
CA ILE A 239 3.54 8.54 -10.48
C ILE A 239 2.75 7.77 -11.55
N PRO A 240 3.40 6.87 -12.33
CA PRO A 240 2.70 6.03 -13.29
C PRO A 240 1.58 5.22 -12.62
N LYS A 241 0.36 5.23 -13.17
CA LYS A 241 -0.81 4.55 -12.63
C LYS A 241 -1.09 3.25 -13.41
N VAL A 242 -1.32 2.16 -12.69
CA VAL A 242 -1.69 0.86 -13.28
C VAL A 242 -3.21 0.79 -13.37
N VAL A 243 -3.74 0.33 -14.51
CA VAL A 243 -5.19 0.24 -14.74
C VAL A 243 -5.54 -1.10 -15.37
N GLY A 244 -6.49 -1.81 -14.77
CA GLY A 244 -7.08 -3.05 -15.29
C GLY A 244 -8.60 -2.99 -15.29
N GLY A 245 -9.26 -3.34 -16.38
CA GLY A 245 -10.71 -3.47 -16.46
C GLY A 245 -11.19 -4.90 -16.18
N ILE A 246 -12.48 -5.09 -15.90
CA ILE A 246 -13.09 -6.43 -15.92
C ILE A 246 -13.17 -6.98 -17.36
N ASP A 247 -13.11 -6.09 -18.34
CA ASP A 247 -13.03 -6.34 -19.77
C ASP A 247 -12.17 -5.25 -20.45
N ASN A 248 -11.94 -5.41 -21.75
CA ASN A 248 -11.10 -4.47 -22.50
C ASN A 248 -11.69 -3.07 -22.56
N VAL A 249 -13.00 -2.95 -22.81
CA VAL A 249 -13.70 -1.65 -22.96
C VAL A 249 -13.62 -0.86 -21.66
N SER A 250 -13.92 -1.51 -20.53
CA SER A 250 -13.82 -0.92 -19.19
C SER A 250 -12.42 -0.41 -18.89
N GLY A 251 -11.40 -1.24 -19.21
CA GLY A 251 -10.02 -0.85 -18.99
C GLY A 251 -9.56 0.31 -19.88
N ASP A 252 -9.97 0.33 -21.13
CA ASP A 252 -9.61 1.40 -22.08
C ASP A 252 -10.26 2.73 -21.71
N LEU A 253 -11.51 2.73 -21.27
CA LEU A 253 -12.21 3.91 -20.75
C LEU A 253 -11.53 4.46 -19.48
N ALA A 254 -11.17 3.58 -18.55
CA ALA A 254 -10.44 3.98 -17.35
C ALA A 254 -9.05 4.55 -17.70
N CYS A 255 -8.31 3.92 -18.64
CA CYS A 255 -7.04 4.45 -19.14
C CYS A 255 -7.20 5.82 -19.79
N ALA A 256 -8.25 6.02 -20.59
CA ALA A 256 -8.54 7.31 -21.21
C ALA A 256 -8.79 8.39 -20.14
N LEU A 257 -9.58 8.08 -19.10
CA LEU A 257 -9.88 9.00 -18.01
C LEU A 257 -8.59 9.42 -17.26
N TYR A 258 -7.78 8.44 -16.80
CA TYR A 258 -6.54 8.74 -16.08
C TYR A 258 -5.47 9.39 -16.96
N GLY A 259 -5.46 9.10 -18.26
CA GLY A 259 -4.50 9.67 -19.22
C GLY A 259 -4.50 11.19 -19.32
N HIS A 260 -5.58 11.85 -18.89
CA HIS A 260 -5.67 13.32 -18.81
C HIS A 260 -5.02 13.90 -17.55
N SER A 261 -4.96 13.13 -16.45
CA SER A 261 -4.58 13.63 -15.13
C SER A 261 -3.27 13.05 -14.58
N ILE A 262 -2.79 11.95 -15.17
CA ILE A 262 -1.60 11.22 -14.71
C ILE A 262 -0.53 11.18 -15.81
N VAL A 263 0.73 11.35 -15.43
CA VAL A 263 1.87 11.41 -16.36
C VAL A 263 2.00 10.19 -17.27
N LYS A 264 1.63 9.00 -16.78
CA LYS A 264 1.69 7.75 -17.53
C LYS A 264 0.67 6.75 -16.98
N VAL A 265 -0.12 6.15 -17.86
CA VAL A 265 -1.02 5.04 -17.52
C VAL A 265 -0.43 3.75 -18.09
N VAL A 266 -0.40 2.71 -17.27
CA VAL A 266 0.06 1.37 -17.61
C VAL A 266 -1.17 0.47 -17.65
N ARG A 267 -1.66 0.17 -18.87
CA ARG A 267 -2.77 -0.76 -19.08
C ARG A 267 -2.30 -2.19 -18.82
N VAL A 268 -3.05 -2.93 -17.99
CA VAL A 268 -2.86 -4.38 -17.76
C VAL A 268 -4.11 -5.14 -18.20
N ASP A 269 -3.98 -6.44 -18.43
CA ASP A 269 -5.01 -7.24 -19.11
C ASP A 269 -6.36 -7.26 -18.35
N ASN A 270 -6.32 -7.28 -17.01
CA ASN A 270 -7.52 -7.34 -16.18
C ASN A 270 -7.33 -6.64 -14.83
N ALA A 271 -8.42 -6.51 -14.07
CA ALA A 271 -8.43 -5.87 -12.75
C ALA A 271 -7.56 -6.63 -11.74
N GLU A 272 -7.55 -7.96 -11.79
CA GLU A 272 -6.80 -8.82 -10.87
C GLU A 272 -5.28 -8.60 -10.95
N ILE A 273 -4.76 -8.35 -12.15
CA ILE A 273 -3.33 -8.01 -12.33
C ILE A 273 -3.03 -6.65 -11.69
N ALA A 274 -3.91 -5.67 -11.84
CA ALA A 274 -3.72 -4.36 -11.23
C ALA A 274 -3.82 -4.42 -9.69
N GLU A 275 -4.76 -5.20 -9.15
CA GLU A 275 -4.89 -5.49 -7.71
C GLU A 275 -3.63 -6.18 -7.18
N ALA A 276 -3.17 -7.24 -7.86
CA ALA A 276 -1.98 -8.00 -7.48
C ALA A 276 -0.71 -7.14 -7.51
N CYS A 277 -0.60 -6.21 -8.45
CA CYS A 277 0.54 -5.30 -8.58
C CYS A 277 0.75 -4.48 -7.30
N LYS A 278 -0.32 -3.87 -6.76
CA LYS A 278 -0.26 -3.08 -5.53
C LYS A 278 0.19 -3.91 -4.33
N ILE A 279 -0.39 -5.08 -4.18
CA ILE A 279 -0.04 -5.98 -3.08
C ILE A 279 1.41 -6.46 -3.19
N LEU A 280 1.89 -6.77 -4.41
CA LEU A 280 3.29 -7.14 -4.65
C LEU A 280 4.25 -6.01 -4.24
N GLU A 281 3.97 -4.76 -4.62
CA GLU A 281 4.80 -3.60 -4.26
C GLU A 281 4.94 -3.44 -2.75
N ASN A 282 3.83 -3.54 -2.01
CA ASN A 282 3.84 -3.39 -0.56
C ASN A 282 4.43 -4.61 0.15
N THR A 283 4.20 -5.83 -0.36
CA THR A 283 4.85 -7.06 0.12
C THR A 283 6.35 -7.01 -0.07
N TYR A 284 6.83 -6.59 -1.25
CA TYR A 284 8.25 -6.41 -1.53
C TYR A 284 8.90 -5.47 -0.51
N ARG A 285 8.26 -4.34 -0.22
CA ARG A 285 8.74 -3.38 0.78
C ARG A 285 8.76 -3.98 2.18
N ALA A 286 7.68 -4.64 2.61
CA ALA A 286 7.58 -5.26 3.94
C ALA A 286 8.64 -6.34 4.17
N VAL A 287 8.87 -7.23 3.19
CA VAL A 287 9.85 -8.31 3.26
C VAL A 287 11.28 -7.75 3.32
N ASN A 288 11.62 -6.76 2.49
CA ASN A 288 12.96 -6.18 2.49
C ASN A 288 13.26 -5.37 3.77
N ILE A 289 12.25 -4.71 4.36
CA ILE A 289 12.41 -4.07 5.67
C ILE A 289 12.62 -5.13 6.76
N ALA A 290 11.88 -6.24 6.73
CA ALA A 290 12.07 -7.34 7.68
C ALA A 290 13.48 -7.94 7.58
N LEU A 291 13.98 -8.13 6.37
CA LEU A 291 15.36 -8.61 6.14
C LEU A 291 16.40 -7.70 6.80
N VAL A 292 16.32 -6.38 6.60
CA VAL A 292 17.31 -5.48 7.21
C VAL A 292 17.10 -5.32 8.73
N ASN A 293 15.87 -5.50 9.24
CA ASN A 293 15.60 -5.54 10.68
C ASN A 293 16.19 -6.81 11.32
N GLU A 294 16.06 -7.96 10.69
CA GLU A 294 16.69 -9.20 11.15
C GLU A 294 18.24 -9.09 11.15
N LEU A 295 18.79 -8.55 10.05
CA LEU A 295 20.24 -8.30 9.95
C LEU A 295 20.72 -7.28 10.99
N LYS A 296 19.90 -6.27 11.35
CA LYS A 296 20.19 -5.34 12.45
C LYS A 296 20.40 -6.10 13.76
N MET A 297 19.49 -6.99 14.12
CA MET A 297 19.58 -7.79 15.35
C MET A 297 20.82 -8.71 15.37
N LEU A 298 21.16 -9.30 14.21
CA LEU A 298 22.36 -10.14 14.07
C LEU A 298 23.65 -9.31 14.17
N PHE A 299 23.73 -8.22 13.43
CA PHE A 299 24.93 -7.39 13.34
C PHE A 299 25.21 -6.65 14.64
N ASP A 300 24.20 -6.28 15.42
CA ASP A 300 24.38 -5.74 16.76
C ASP A 300 25.14 -6.71 17.68
N ARG A 301 24.81 -8.02 17.63
CA ARG A 301 25.53 -9.06 18.39
C ARG A 301 26.96 -9.25 17.93
N MET A 302 27.26 -8.90 16.68
CA MET A 302 28.57 -9.00 16.06
C MET A 302 29.41 -7.70 16.20
N GLY A 303 28.83 -6.62 16.75
CA GLY A 303 29.46 -5.31 16.80
C GLY A 303 29.59 -4.62 15.44
N ILE A 304 28.75 -4.99 14.46
CA ILE A 304 28.77 -4.45 13.09
C ILE A 304 27.65 -3.41 12.93
N ASP A 305 27.97 -2.25 12.40
CA ASP A 305 27.01 -1.18 12.11
C ASP A 305 26.25 -1.50 10.82
N VAL A 306 24.97 -1.92 10.93
CA VAL A 306 24.10 -2.30 9.80
C VAL A 306 23.91 -1.17 8.80
N TRP A 307 23.81 0.09 9.24
CA TRP A 307 23.64 1.23 8.34
C TRP A 307 24.83 1.41 7.41
N LYS A 308 26.06 1.25 7.95
CA LYS A 308 27.28 1.27 7.13
C LYS A 308 27.34 0.12 6.14
N VAL A 309 26.86 -1.06 6.52
CA VAL A 309 26.74 -2.21 5.60
C VAL A 309 25.79 -1.92 4.47
N VAL A 310 24.59 -1.41 4.77
CA VAL A 310 23.58 -1.03 3.74
C VAL A 310 24.12 0.10 2.86
N ASP A 311 24.76 1.13 3.44
CA ASP A 311 25.36 2.24 2.70
C ASP A 311 26.47 1.78 1.75
N ALA A 312 27.29 0.81 2.17
CA ALA A 312 28.28 0.21 1.28
C ALA A 312 27.61 -0.64 0.18
N ALA A 313 26.63 -1.46 0.54
CA ALA A 313 25.95 -2.34 -0.42
C ALA A 313 25.19 -1.57 -1.51
N LYS A 314 24.59 -0.40 -1.19
CA LYS A 314 23.85 0.43 -2.17
C LYS A 314 24.73 1.04 -3.25
N THR A 315 26.05 1.03 -3.09
CA THR A 315 26.98 1.47 -4.14
C THR A 315 27.00 0.53 -5.34
N LYS A 316 26.50 -0.71 -5.16
CA LYS A 316 26.32 -1.65 -6.26
C LYS A 316 25.18 -1.16 -7.18
N PRO A 317 25.42 -0.92 -8.50
CA PRO A 317 24.46 -0.27 -9.36
C PRO A 317 23.30 -1.18 -9.81
N PHE A 318 23.32 -2.47 -9.50
CA PHE A 318 22.29 -3.46 -9.89
C PHE A 318 22.10 -4.54 -8.82
N GLY A 319 20.90 -5.13 -8.79
CA GLY A 319 20.58 -6.29 -7.94
C GLY A 319 20.53 -5.99 -6.44
N PHE A 320 20.53 -4.72 -6.03
CA PHE A 320 20.39 -4.28 -4.66
C PHE A 320 19.62 -2.97 -4.59
N GLN A 321 18.56 -2.94 -3.80
CA GLN A 321 17.83 -1.73 -3.40
C GLN A 321 18.00 -1.55 -1.90
N ALA A 322 18.44 -0.37 -1.47
CA ALA A 322 18.69 -0.09 -0.07
C ALA A 322 17.38 0.06 0.72
N PHE A 323 17.25 -0.72 1.78
CA PHE A 323 16.28 -0.54 2.85
C PHE A 323 17.03 -0.37 4.16
N TYR A 324 16.45 0.38 5.10
CA TYR A 324 17.10 0.67 6.37
C TYR A 324 16.25 0.14 7.52
N PRO A 325 16.87 -0.38 8.58
CA PRO A 325 16.15 -0.86 9.75
C PRO A 325 15.50 0.30 10.52
N GLY A 326 14.54 -0.06 11.36
CA GLY A 326 13.85 0.88 12.23
C GLY A 326 13.13 0.18 13.37
N PRO A 327 12.45 0.94 14.26
CA PRO A 327 11.81 0.40 15.45
C PRO A 327 10.52 -0.38 15.17
N GLY A 328 10.17 -0.61 13.91
CA GLY A 328 8.99 -1.29 13.44
C GLY A 328 8.48 -0.71 12.14
N LEU A 329 7.40 -1.29 11.60
CA LEU A 329 6.66 -0.75 10.47
C LEU A 329 5.55 0.16 10.96
N GLY A 330 5.36 1.27 10.26
CA GLY A 330 4.24 2.17 10.45
C GLY A 330 3.56 2.52 9.13
N GLY A 331 2.50 3.31 9.21
CA GLY A 331 1.68 3.69 8.07
C GLY A 331 0.56 2.68 7.80
N HIS A 332 -0.39 3.13 6.98
CA HIS A 332 -1.64 2.39 6.77
C HIS A 332 -1.49 1.16 5.87
N CYS A 333 -0.49 1.13 4.96
CA CYS A 333 -0.43 0.12 3.89
C CYS A 333 0.49 -1.06 4.21
N ILE A 334 1.75 -0.79 4.60
CA ILE A 334 2.77 -1.85 4.70
C ILE A 334 2.48 -2.87 5.81
N PRO A 335 1.94 -2.49 6.99
CA PRO A 335 1.56 -3.45 8.02
C PRO A 335 0.29 -4.26 7.68
N ILE A 336 -0.50 -3.83 6.70
CA ILE A 336 -1.85 -4.33 6.43
C ILE A 336 -1.91 -5.12 5.11
N ASP A 337 -1.53 -4.50 4.00
CA ASP A 337 -1.76 -5.01 2.64
C ASP A 337 -1.16 -6.40 2.37
N PRO A 338 0.06 -6.75 2.84
CA PRO A 338 0.60 -8.09 2.63
C PRO A 338 -0.27 -9.20 3.23
N PHE A 339 -0.98 -8.91 4.33
CA PHE A 339 -1.84 -9.89 4.99
C PHE A 339 -3.12 -10.20 4.20
N TYR A 340 -3.56 -9.31 3.30
CA TYR A 340 -4.62 -9.63 2.34
C TYR A 340 -4.25 -10.83 1.48
N LEU A 341 -2.98 -10.87 1.02
CA LEU A 341 -2.50 -11.98 0.23
C LEU A 341 -2.31 -13.26 1.07
N SER A 342 -1.89 -13.13 2.35
CA SER A 342 -1.83 -14.27 3.26
C SER A 342 -3.21 -14.88 3.53
N TRP A 343 -4.22 -14.03 3.71
CA TRP A 343 -5.60 -14.46 3.89
C TRP A 343 -6.11 -15.19 2.64
N LEU A 344 -5.96 -14.61 1.46
CA LEU A 344 -6.37 -15.21 0.19
C LEU A 344 -5.64 -16.55 -0.06
N ALA A 345 -4.34 -16.61 0.22
CA ALA A 345 -3.55 -17.83 0.07
C ALA A 345 -4.07 -18.97 0.94
N ARG A 346 -4.47 -18.68 2.19
CA ARG A 346 -5.10 -19.68 3.08
C ARG A 346 -6.38 -20.25 2.48
N LEU A 347 -7.21 -19.43 1.83
CA LEU A 347 -8.41 -19.90 1.13
C LEU A 347 -8.07 -20.82 -0.06
N GLN A 348 -6.86 -20.66 -0.64
CA GLN A 348 -6.34 -21.52 -1.70
C GLN A 348 -5.51 -22.72 -1.16
N GLY A 349 -5.55 -22.96 0.15
CA GLY A 349 -4.79 -24.06 0.77
C GLY A 349 -3.28 -23.85 0.84
N MET A 350 -2.79 -22.59 0.73
CA MET A 350 -1.37 -22.23 0.72
C MET A 350 -1.02 -21.25 1.84
N ASN A 351 0.19 -21.35 2.41
CA ASN A 351 0.74 -20.41 3.37
C ASN A 351 1.81 -19.53 2.72
N THR A 352 1.74 -18.24 2.96
CA THR A 352 2.69 -17.23 2.45
C THR A 352 3.84 -17.04 3.44
N ARG A 353 4.82 -17.94 3.45
CA ARG A 353 5.90 -17.96 4.47
C ARG A 353 6.67 -16.65 4.57
N PHE A 354 7.04 -16.03 3.44
CA PHE A 354 7.78 -14.77 3.43
C PHE A 354 6.98 -13.61 4.02
N ILE A 355 5.69 -13.54 3.75
CA ILE A 355 4.81 -12.47 4.26
C ILE A 355 4.61 -12.62 5.76
N GLU A 356 4.30 -13.84 6.21
CA GLU A 356 4.05 -14.13 7.63
C GLU A 356 5.31 -13.91 8.46
N LEU A 357 6.47 -14.41 8.00
CA LEU A 357 7.76 -14.18 8.65
C LEU A 357 8.14 -12.69 8.69
N ALA A 358 7.95 -11.97 7.58
CA ALA A 358 8.23 -10.53 7.54
C ALA A 358 7.33 -9.76 8.52
N GLY A 359 6.05 -10.14 8.63
CA GLY A 359 5.14 -9.58 9.60
C GLY A 359 5.58 -9.82 11.04
N GLU A 360 6.01 -11.04 11.36
CA GLU A 360 6.53 -11.41 12.68
C GLU A 360 7.77 -10.60 13.06
N ILE A 361 8.77 -10.56 12.18
CA ILE A 361 10.02 -9.81 12.41
C ILE A 361 9.73 -8.34 12.65
N ASN A 362 8.96 -7.72 11.75
CA ASN A 362 8.67 -6.28 11.83
C ASN A 362 7.84 -5.91 13.06
N SER A 363 6.87 -6.73 13.45
CA SER A 363 6.05 -6.53 14.65
C SER A 363 6.85 -6.76 15.94
N ASN A 364 7.97 -7.46 15.89
CA ASN A 364 8.82 -7.70 17.05
C ASN A 364 9.87 -6.60 17.29
N MET A 365 10.08 -5.70 16.33
CA MET A 365 11.11 -4.65 16.45
C MET A 365 10.90 -3.71 17.64
N PRO A 366 9.67 -3.25 18.00
CA PRO A 366 9.50 -2.42 19.19
C PRO A 366 9.98 -3.14 20.46
N ARG A 367 9.70 -4.45 20.59
CA ARG A 367 10.14 -5.27 21.74
C ARG A 367 11.68 -5.39 21.80
N TYR A 368 12.31 -5.57 20.62
CA TYR A 368 13.77 -5.55 20.50
C TYR A 368 14.35 -4.21 20.98
N VAL A 369 13.81 -3.07 20.51
CA VAL A 369 14.26 -1.73 20.90
C VAL A 369 14.11 -1.52 22.41
N VAL A 370 12.97 -1.90 23.00
CA VAL A 370 12.75 -1.80 24.46
C VAL A 370 13.70 -2.71 25.24
N GLY A 371 14.03 -3.89 24.70
CA GLY A 371 15.05 -4.77 25.28
C GLY A 371 16.43 -4.11 25.29
N ARG A 372 16.85 -3.53 24.15
CA ARG A 372 18.14 -2.79 24.05
C ARG A 372 18.18 -1.59 24.97
N LEU A 373 17.09 -0.83 25.07
CA LEU A 373 16.97 0.27 26.02
C LEU A 373 17.18 -0.19 27.47
N ALA A 374 16.57 -1.31 27.84
CA ALA A 374 16.72 -1.87 29.20
C ALA A 374 18.15 -2.30 29.49
N GLU A 375 18.88 -2.91 28.52
CA GLU A 375 20.30 -3.27 28.63
C GLU A 375 21.16 -2.02 28.86
N PHE A 376 21.00 -0.97 28.06
CA PHE A 376 21.80 0.26 28.21
C PHE A 376 21.48 1.04 29.49
N LEU A 377 20.23 1.03 29.96
CA LEU A 377 19.89 1.59 31.26
C LEU A 377 20.57 0.79 32.41
N ASN A 378 20.58 -0.55 32.26
CA ASN A 378 21.21 -1.43 33.25
C ASN A 378 22.73 -1.20 33.35
N GLU A 379 23.43 -0.93 32.22
CA GLU A 379 24.85 -0.53 32.22
C GLU A 379 25.09 0.75 33.04
N GLN A 380 24.08 1.62 33.16
CA GLN A 380 24.09 2.81 33.98
C GLN A 380 23.52 2.59 35.39
N SER A 381 23.31 1.32 35.79
CA SER A 381 22.73 0.95 37.09
C SER A 381 21.32 1.51 37.30
N LYS A 382 20.53 1.63 36.23
CA LYS A 382 19.15 2.13 36.25
C LYS A 382 18.17 1.08 35.74
N PRO A 383 17.04 0.84 36.46
CA PRO A 383 15.97 0.02 35.94
C PRO A 383 15.11 0.83 34.96
N VAL A 384 14.36 0.17 34.08
CA VAL A 384 13.36 0.82 33.23
C VAL A 384 12.24 1.46 34.09
N LYS A 385 11.83 0.75 35.16
CA LYS A 385 10.80 1.25 36.10
C LYS A 385 11.28 2.53 36.78
N GLY A 386 10.51 3.59 36.62
CA GLY A 386 10.81 4.92 37.18
C GLY A 386 11.81 5.73 36.35
N SER A 387 12.43 5.19 35.32
CA SER A 387 13.27 5.96 34.40
C SER A 387 12.43 6.90 33.54
N ARG A 388 12.92 8.14 33.38
CA ARG A 388 12.29 9.18 32.55
C ARG A 388 12.77 9.02 31.11
N ILE A 389 11.85 8.68 30.21
CA ILE A 389 12.16 8.42 28.82
C ILE A 389 11.36 9.36 27.93
N CYS A 390 12.05 10.08 27.04
CA CYS A 390 11.43 10.91 26.02
C CYS A 390 11.50 10.21 24.65
N ILE A 391 10.36 9.96 24.02
CA ILE A 391 10.28 9.44 22.65
C ILE A 391 10.29 10.62 21.67
N LEU A 392 11.23 10.64 20.73
CA LEU A 392 11.27 11.61 19.64
C LEU A 392 10.63 11.04 18.37
N GLY A 393 9.56 11.72 17.93
CA GLY A 393 8.81 11.34 16.74
C GLY A 393 7.70 10.33 17.05
N MET A 394 6.44 10.80 16.99
CA MET A 394 5.23 9.97 17.10
C MET A 394 4.60 9.68 15.74
N ALA A 395 4.95 10.45 14.70
CA ALA A 395 4.57 10.15 13.33
C ALA A 395 5.25 8.87 12.83
N TYR A 396 4.58 8.14 11.93
CA TYR A 396 5.13 6.88 11.40
C TYR A 396 6.31 7.07 10.45
N LYS A 397 6.45 8.26 9.87
CA LYS A 397 7.45 8.59 8.86
C LYS A 397 8.03 9.99 9.14
N LYS A 398 9.25 10.20 8.66
CA LYS A 398 9.95 11.48 8.72
C LYS A 398 9.14 12.60 8.05
N ASP A 399 9.05 13.76 8.72
CA ASP A 399 8.48 15.02 8.23
C ASP A 399 7.00 14.96 7.79
N VAL A 400 6.24 13.99 8.33
CA VAL A 400 4.78 13.89 8.17
C VAL A 400 4.07 14.07 9.51
N ASP A 401 2.78 14.39 9.46
CA ASP A 401 1.91 14.56 10.62
C ASP A 401 0.96 13.39 10.86
N ASP A 402 1.28 12.24 10.26
CA ASP A 402 0.45 11.05 10.33
C ASP A 402 0.98 10.05 11.37
N PRO A 403 0.31 9.87 12.51
CA PRO A 403 0.71 8.94 13.55
C PRO A 403 0.10 7.54 13.39
N ARG A 404 -0.71 7.29 12.34
CA ARG A 404 -1.42 6.01 12.18
C ARG A 404 -0.44 4.85 12.08
N GLU A 405 -0.72 3.80 12.87
CA GLU A 405 0.08 2.58 12.95
C GLU A 405 1.59 2.85 13.19
N SER A 406 1.93 3.99 13.80
CA SER A 406 3.32 4.29 14.13
C SER A 406 3.83 3.34 15.20
N PRO A 407 5.02 2.73 15.03
CA PRO A 407 5.64 1.89 16.03
C PRO A 407 5.95 2.63 17.35
N SER A 408 5.94 3.98 17.31
CA SER A 408 6.13 4.82 18.51
C SER A 408 5.04 4.60 19.55
N PHE A 409 3.81 4.24 19.15
CA PHE A 409 2.75 3.90 20.09
C PHE A 409 2.99 2.58 20.80
N GLU A 410 3.46 1.55 20.10
CA GLU A 410 3.83 0.29 20.72
C GLU A 410 5.04 0.44 21.64
N LEU A 411 6.03 1.26 21.26
CA LEU A 411 7.15 1.61 22.14
C LEU A 411 6.64 2.30 23.43
N LEU A 412 5.71 3.25 23.30
CA LEU A 412 5.12 3.96 24.43
C LEU A 412 4.36 3.01 25.35
N GLU A 413 3.54 2.11 24.80
CA GLU A 413 2.80 1.09 25.56
C GLU A 413 3.74 0.15 26.31
N LEU A 414 4.70 -0.47 25.61
CA LEU A 414 5.67 -1.40 26.19
C LEU A 414 6.52 -0.79 27.31
N LEU A 415 6.89 0.47 27.17
CA LEU A 415 7.64 1.20 28.19
C LEU A 415 6.75 1.61 29.39
N MET A 416 5.48 1.97 29.13
CA MET A 416 4.50 2.26 30.16
C MET A 416 4.19 1.01 31.01
N GLU A 417 4.00 -0.14 30.40
CA GLU A 417 3.81 -1.43 31.09
C GLU A 417 5.00 -1.79 32.00
N ARG A 418 6.22 -1.38 31.62
CA ARG A 418 7.44 -1.58 32.43
C ARG A 418 7.61 -0.49 33.50
N GLY A 419 6.67 0.44 33.61
CA GLY A 419 6.65 1.47 34.65
C GLY A 419 7.61 2.63 34.41
N ALA A 420 7.99 2.93 33.17
CA ALA A 420 8.75 4.12 32.81
C ALA A 420 7.89 5.39 32.96
N VAL A 421 8.52 6.52 33.23
CA VAL A 421 7.89 7.85 33.19
C VAL A 421 8.10 8.44 31.81
N LEU A 422 7.01 8.51 31.03
CA LEU A 422 7.09 8.78 29.60
C LEU A 422 6.74 10.24 29.25
N SER A 423 7.46 10.75 28.27
CA SER A 423 7.17 12.00 27.57
C SER A 423 7.47 11.81 26.09
N TYR A 424 7.00 12.71 25.24
CA TYR A 424 7.38 12.70 23.83
C TYR A 424 7.61 14.13 23.31
N SER A 425 8.35 14.22 22.22
CA SER A 425 8.47 15.42 21.41
C SER A 425 8.31 15.08 19.94
N ASP A 426 7.45 15.82 19.25
CA ASP A 426 7.22 15.69 17.81
C ASP A 426 6.80 17.05 17.25
N PRO A 427 7.49 17.57 16.23
CA PRO A 427 7.17 18.88 15.65
C PRO A 427 5.87 18.88 14.83
N HIS A 428 5.39 17.70 14.40
CA HIS A 428 4.24 17.54 13.54
C HIS A 428 3.01 16.97 14.25
N VAL A 429 3.20 16.35 15.42
CA VAL A 429 2.13 15.76 16.24
C VAL A 429 2.10 16.47 17.62
N PRO A 430 1.48 17.66 17.71
CA PRO A 430 1.49 18.45 18.95
C PRO A 430 0.68 17.83 20.09
N ARG A 431 -0.28 16.97 19.77
CA ARG A 431 -1.10 16.21 20.73
C ARG A 431 -1.34 14.81 20.17
N LEU A 432 -1.25 13.78 21.02
CA LEU A 432 -1.56 12.42 20.62
C LEU A 432 -3.05 12.31 20.28
N PRO A 433 -3.41 11.87 19.05
CA PRO A 433 -4.79 11.60 18.72
C PRO A 433 -5.25 10.31 19.41
N LYS A 434 -6.57 10.13 19.53
CA LYS A 434 -7.14 8.85 19.92
C LYS A 434 -6.92 7.84 18.80
N MET A 435 -6.14 6.81 19.08
CA MET A 435 -5.84 5.74 18.12
C MET A 435 -6.78 4.54 18.30
N ARG A 436 -7.15 3.86 17.22
CA ARG A 436 -8.08 2.72 17.26
C ARG A 436 -7.61 1.61 18.21
N HIS A 437 -6.32 1.29 18.19
CA HIS A 437 -5.73 0.20 18.99
C HIS A 437 -5.15 0.66 20.35
N TYR A 438 -4.98 1.96 20.58
CA TYR A 438 -4.30 2.51 21.74
C TYR A 438 -5.20 3.50 22.52
N GLN A 439 -6.50 3.20 22.64
CA GLN A 439 -7.48 4.07 23.32
C GLN A 439 -7.20 4.23 24.82
N HIS A 440 -6.49 3.27 25.41
CA HIS A 440 -6.10 3.25 26.83
C HIS A 440 -4.88 4.12 27.15
N LEU A 441 -4.13 4.56 26.14
CA LEU A 441 -2.98 5.44 26.36
C LEU A 441 -3.42 6.81 26.84
N PRO A 442 -2.64 7.44 27.77
CA PRO A 442 -2.96 8.75 28.30
C PRO A 442 -2.90 9.81 27.19
N GLN A 443 -3.72 10.84 27.33
CA GLN A 443 -3.62 12.03 26.48
C GLN A 443 -2.31 12.75 26.82
N MET A 444 -1.44 12.87 25.82
CA MET A 444 -0.14 13.52 25.97
C MET A 444 0.00 14.65 24.95
N THR A 445 0.82 15.63 25.29
CA THR A 445 1.21 16.74 24.41
C THR A 445 2.71 16.70 24.15
N SER A 446 3.11 17.15 22.98
CA SER A 446 4.52 17.28 22.60
C SER A 446 5.22 18.29 23.51
N ASN A 447 6.41 17.91 23.99
CA ASN A 447 7.25 18.75 24.84
C ASN A 447 8.26 19.54 24.00
N ALA A 448 8.53 20.78 24.39
CA ALA A 448 9.64 21.54 23.85
C ALA A 448 10.98 20.91 24.32
N LEU A 449 11.91 20.77 23.41
CA LEU A 449 13.26 20.27 23.74
C LEU A 449 14.13 21.43 24.24
N THR A 450 14.14 21.62 25.59
CA THR A 450 15.05 22.57 26.25
C THR A 450 16.24 21.81 26.87
N PRO A 451 17.36 22.49 27.17
CA PRO A 451 18.50 21.83 27.86
C PRO A 451 18.08 21.16 29.17
N GLU A 452 17.23 21.84 29.97
CA GLU A 452 16.75 21.35 31.25
C GLU A 452 15.83 20.13 31.08
N PHE A 453 14.94 20.18 30.10
CA PHE A 453 14.06 19.05 29.79
C PHE A 453 14.86 17.81 29.38
N LEU A 454 15.82 17.98 28.44
CA LEU A 454 16.67 16.89 27.96
C LEU A 454 17.56 16.32 29.08
N ALA A 455 18.19 17.18 29.89
CA ALA A 455 19.00 16.77 31.02
C ALA A 455 18.22 16.03 32.13
N ALA A 456 16.92 16.28 32.22
CA ALA A 456 16.05 15.59 33.16
C ALA A 456 15.64 14.19 32.71
N GLN A 457 15.83 13.83 31.41
CA GLN A 457 15.54 12.49 30.91
C GLN A 457 16.70 11.53 31.21
N ASP A 458 16.37 10.29 31.54
CA ASP A 458 17.36 9.22 31.65
C ASP A 458 17.75 8.69 30.26
N CYS A 459 16.79 8.68 29.31
CA CYS A 459 17.02 8.33 27.92
C CYS A 459 16.14 9.15 26.98
N VAL A 460 16.71 9.56 25.85
CA VAL A 460 15.99 10.09 24.71
C VAL A 460 16.00 9.02 23.61
N LEU A 461 14.81 8.48 23.26
CA LEU A 461 14.64 7.43 22.27
C LEU A 461 14.17 8.05 20.94
N ILE A 462 14.99 7.97 19.90
CA ILE A 462 14.64 8.45 18.56
C ILE A 462 13.88 7.35 17.83
N ALA A 463 12.58 7.52 17.68
CA ALA A 463 11.71 6.59 16.94
C ALA A 463 11.48 7.06 15.51
N THR A 464 11.32 8.38 15.28
CA THR A 464 11.22 8.98 13.95
C THR A 464 12.18 10.17 13.83
N ASP A 465 12.94 10.18 12.72
CA ASP A 465 14.06 11.10 12.50
C ASP A 465 13.66 12.39 11.75
N HIS A 466 12.73 13.19 12.33
CA HIS A 466 12.29 14.45 11.73
C HIS A 466 13.44 15.42 11.45
N SER A 467 13.37 16.11 10.31
CA SER A 467 14.36 17.11 9.90
C SER A 467 14.39 18.34 10.82
N ALA A 468 13.29 18.62 11.50
CA ALA A 468 13.18 19.73 12.43
C ALA A 468 13.93 19.52 13.76
N PHE A 469 14.45 18.31 14.03
CA PHE A 469 15.25 18.05 15.22
C PHE A 469 16.72 18.44 15.03
N ASP A 470 17.28 19.22 15.92
CA ASP A 470 18.72 19.45 16.04
C ASP A 470 19.36 18.32 16.87
N TYR A 471 19.89 17.31 16.19
CA TYR A 471 20.49 16.16 16.85
C TYR A 471 21.80 16.50 17.59
N ASN A 472 22.56 17.55 17.19
CA ASN A 472 23.72 18.00 17.96
C ASN A 472 23.27 18.56 19.30
N PHE A 473 22.26 19.42 19.30
CA PHE A 473 21.66 19.98 20.51
C PHE A 473 21.10 18.88 21.42
N ILE A 474 20.35 17.92 20.85
CA ILE A 474 19.75 16.81 21.60
C ILE A 474 20.83 15.97 22.28
N VAL A 475 21.87 15.56 21.57
CA VAL A 475 22.97 14.74 22.13
C VAL A 475 23.77 15.51 23.17
N GLN A 476 24.04 16.78 22.91
CA GLN A 476 24.78 17.64 23.85
C GLN A 476 24.09 17.69 25.22
N HIS A 477 22.78 17.87 25.26
CA HIS A 477 22.01 18.09 26.49
C HIS A 477 21.40 16.81 27.09
N SER A 478 21.40 15.68 26.38
CA SER A 478 20.90 14.41 26.89
C SER A 478 21.96 13.65 27.68
N ARG A 479 21.50 12.78 28.61
CA ARG A 479 22.36 11.81 29.33
C ARG A 479 22.65 10.60 28.45
N MET A 480 21.62 10.07 27.78
CA MET A 480 21.70 8.92 26.88
C MET A 480 20.72 9.16 25.69
N VAL A 481 21.16 8.79 24.51
CA VAL A 481 20.33 8.81 23.28
C VAL A 481 20.32 7.41 22.69
N LEU A 482 19.15 6.81 22.53
CA LEU A 482 18.95 5.57 21.82
C LEU A 482 18.43 5.87 20.41
N ASP A 483 19.25 5.61 19.41
CA ASP A 483 18.99 5.95 18.01
C ASP A 483 18.60 4.71 17.21
N THR A 484 17.34 4.63 16.79
CA THR A 484 16.81 3.52 15.97
C THR A 484 16.80 3.84 14.46
N ARG A 485 17.18 5.08 14.08
CA ARG A 485 17.08 5.58 12.70
C ARG A 485 18.40 6.02 12.09
N ASN A 486 19.51 5.90 12.83
CA ASN A 486 20.79 6.50 12.46
C ASN A 486 20.72 8.04 12.25
N ALA A 487 19.79 8.68 12.95
CA ALA A 487 19.57 10.12 12.90
C ALA A 487 20.79 10.91 13.36
N THR A 488 21.56 10.32 14.30
CA THR A 488 22.74 10.92 14.92
C THR A 488 24.03 10.68 14.11
N LYS A 489 23.96 10.17 12.89
CA LYS A 489 25.14 9.81 12.07
C LYS A 489 26.13 10.97 11.88
N ASN A 490 25.64 12.20 11.80
CA ASN A 490 26.42 13.41 11.55
C ASN A 490 26.75 14.20 12.83
N VAL A 491 26.38 13.70 14.02
CA VAL A 491 26.69 14.37 15.30
C VAL A 491 28.18 14.25 15.57
N ALA A 492 28.84 15.39 15.82
CA ALA A 492 30.29 15.44 15.99
C ALA A 492 30.74 15.12 17.44
N GLY A 493 30.02 15.60 18.45
CA GLY A 493 30.37 15.48 19.88
C GLY A 493 29.41 14.60 20.66
N GLY A 494 29.82 14.10 21.83
CA GLY A 494 28.95 13.32 22.73
C GLY A 494 28.59 11.93 22.21
N ARG A 495 29.41 11.37 21.33
CA ARG A 495 29.12 10.06 20.70
C ARG A 495 29.09 8.91 21.70
N GLU A 496 29.77 9.05 22.83
CA GLU A 496 29.74 8.09 23.96
C GLU A 496 28.38 7.96 24.63
N LYS A 497 27.50 8.93 24.39
CA LYS A 497 26.10 8.92 24.88
C LYS A 497 25.11 8.27 23.88
N ILE A 498 25.56 7.98 22.65
CA ILE A 498 24.73 7.49 21.57
C ILE A 498 24.82 5.97 21.49
N PHE A 499 23.68 5.34 21.71
CA PHE A 499 23.50 3.90 21.55
C PHE A 499 22.56 3.63 20.36
N LYS A 500 22.79 2.54 19.64
CA LYS A 500 21.97 2.17 18.50
C LYS A 500 21.14 0.92 18.80
N ALA A 501 19.86 0.94 18.40
CA ALA A 501 18.94 -0.17 18.52
C ALA A 501 18.19 -0.46 17.22
#